data_e375060dd350c690d35d2fdc708f2c4b
#
_entry.id   e375060dd350c690d35d2fdc708f2c4b
#
_cell.length_a   1.000
_cell.length_b   1.000
_cell.length_c   1.000
_cell.angle_alpha   90.00
_cell.angle_beta   90.00
_cell.angle_gamma   90.00
#
_symmetry.space_group_name_H-M   'P 1'
#
loop_
_entity.id
_entity.type
_entity.pdbx_description
1 polymer ?
#
loop_
_entity_poly.entity_id
_entity_poly.type
_entity_poly.pdbx_seq_one_letter_code
_entity_poly.pdbx_strand_id
1 'polypeptide(L)'
;EFYIFENSASLKTYLGHDAVVEVPAFVTATVTDELHETEVTRDLPVEKIGKTAFRGNEEIREVVLPETVVRIRDGAFQGSGLESLDAPDSLLSIGARAFADCPHLTTVNLSEATDQLGDAVTENSPQAMIMYR
;
A
#
# COMPACT_ATOMS: atom_id res chain seq x y z
N GLU A 1 -6.45 9.61 2.88
CA GLU A 1 -7.57 9.55 1.92
C GLU A 1 -7.72 8.16 1.33
N PHE A 2 -8.96 7.75 1.09
CA PHE A 2 -9.27 6.46 0.50
C PHE A 2 -10.20 6.63 -0.69
N TYR A 3 -9.98 5.80 -1.71
CA TYR A 3 -10.99 5.54 -2.73
C TYR A 3 -11.92 4.47 -2.18
N ILE A 4 -13.22 4.68 -2.32
CA ILE A 4 -14.25 3.77 -1.84
C ILE A 4 -14.92 3.12 -3.04
N PHE A 5 -14.94 1.78 -3.02
CA PHE A 5 -15.60 0.95 -4.01
C PHE A 5 -16.77 0.23 -3.37
N GLU A 6 -17.57 -0.48 -4.14
CA GLU A 6 -18.74 -1.19 -3.62
C GLU A 6 -18.39 -2.17 -2.50
N ASN A 7 -17.30 -2.93 -2.66
CA ASN A 7 -16.91 -3.99 -1.73
C ASN A 7 -15.50 -3.84 -1.16
N SER A 8 -14.82 -2.74 -1.43
CA SER A 8 -13.44 -2.56 -0.97
C SER A 8 -13.05 -1.09 -0.90
N ALA A 9 -11.88 -0.84 -0.31
CA ALA A 9 -11.27 0.48 -0.29
C ALA A 9 -9.82 0.38 -0.78
N SER A 10 -9.31 1.49 -1.28
CA SER A 10 -7.91 1.66 -1.68
C SER A 10 -7.34 2.89 -1.01
N LEU A 11 -6.15 2.77 -0.43
CA LEU A 11 -5.46 3.96 0.11
C LEU A 11 -5.03 4.84 -1.06
N LYS A 12 -5.61 6.03 -1.13
CA LYS A 12 -5.34 7.00 -2.18
C LYS A 12 -4.05 7.77 -1.92
N THR A 13 -3.97 8.39 -0.75
CA THR A 13 -2.84 9.25 -0.38
C THR A 13 -2.72 9.26 1.14
N TYR A 14 -1.48 9.17 1.62
CA TYR A 14 -1.17 9.41 3.02
C TYR A 14 -0.66 10.84 3.16
N LEU A 15 -1.32 11.63 3.99
CA LEU A 15 -1.01 13.04 4.19
C LEU A 15 -0.31 13.33 5.53
N GLY A 16 0.01 12.29 6.30
CA GLY A 16 0.61 12.44 7.61
C GLY A 16 2.13 12.55 7.60
N HIS A 17 2.69 12.71 8.79
CA HIS A 17 4.13 12.91 8.99
C HIS A 17 4.75 11.90 9.97
N ASP A 18 4.05 10.80 10.25
CA ASP A 18 4.54 9.78 11.17
C ASP A 18 5.64 8.93 10.54
N ALA A 19 6.61 8.54 11.35
CA ALA A 19 7.67 7.63 10.90
C ALA A 19 7.17 6.20 10.73
N VAL A 20 6.23 5.76 11.57
CA VAL A 20 5.60 4.45 11.47
C VAL A 20 4.12 4.65 11.17
N VAL A 21 3.67 4.06 10.08
CA VAL A 21 2.27 4.17 9.63
C VAL A 21 1.64 2.79 9.62
N GLU A 22 0.54 2.64 10.36
CA GLU A 22 -0.28 1.44 10.30
C GLU A 22 -1.48 1.70 9.39
N VAL A 23 -1.55 0.98 8.28
CA VAL A 23 -2.70 1.05 7.38
C VAL A 23 -3.82 0.21 7.98
N PRO A 24 -5.02 0.78 8.17
CA PRO A 24 -6.13 0.02 8.75
C PRO A 24 -6.60 -1.08 7.81
N ALA A 25 -7.01 -2.22 8.39
CA ALA A 25 -7.55 -3.32 7.60
C ALA A 25 -8.90 -2.99 6.99
N PHE A 26 -9.69 -2.16 7.69
CA PHE A 26 -11.04 -1.78 7.25
C PHE A 26 -11.25 -0.28 7.42
N VAL A 27 -12.04 0.29 6.52
CA VAL A 27 -12.54 1.65 6.67
C VAL A 27 -14.06 1.62 6.65
N THR A 28 -14.68 2.44 7.50
CA THR A 28 -16.12 2.55 7.56
C THR A 28 -16.58 3.58 6.54
N ALA A 29 -17.46 3.19 5.65
CA ALA A 29 -18.01 4.07 4.64
C ALA A 29 -19.52 4.00 4.62
N THR A 30 -20.16 5.14 4.36
CA THR A 30 -21.60 5.23 4.15
C THR A 30 -21.86 5.22 2.65
N VAL A 31 -22.61 4.24 2.19
CA VAL A 31 -23.00 4.12 0.78
C VAL A 31 -24.51 4.24 0.66
N THR A 32 -24.97 4.83 -0.43
CA THR A 32 -26.39 4.97 -0.71
C THR A 32 -26.91 3.77 -1.48
N ASP A 33 -27.93 3.11 -0.94
CA ASP A 33 -28.67 2.08 -1.67
C ASP A 33 -29.68 2.78 -2.57
N GLU A 34 -29.39 2.84 -3.87
CA GLU A 34 -30.22 3.53 -4.85
C GLU A 34 -31.61 2.90 -5.01
N LEU A 35 -31.71 1.60 -4.76
CA LEU A 35 -33.00 0.89 -4.88
C LEU A 35 -33.98 1.25 -3.76
N HIS A 36 -33.45 1.53 -2.57
CA HIS A 36 -34.26 1.79 -1.38
C HIS A 36 -34.11 3.24 -0.87
N GLU A 37 -33.28 4.04 -1.53
CA GLU A 37 -32.96 5.41 -1.13
C GLU A 37 -32.49 5.52 0.32
N THR A 38 -31.81 4.48 0.82
CA THR A 38 -31.29 4.43 2.17
C THR A 38 -29.77 4.49 2.19
N GLU A 39 -29.24 5.07 3.25
CA GLU A 39 -27.80 5.04 3.50
C GLU A 39 -27.45 3.83 4.36
N VAL A 40 -26.42 3.09 3.93
CA VAL A 40 -25.92 1.92 4.65
C VAL A 40 -24.46 2.17 5.00
N THR A 41 -24.12 1.98 6.27
CA THR A 41 -22.74 2.06 6.74
C THR A 41 -22.12 0.67 6.71
N ARG A 42 -20.95 0.55 6.06
CA ARG A 42 -20.23 -0.71 5.91
C ARG A 42 -18.79 -0.55 6.29
N ASP A 43 -18.20 -1.62 6.84
CA ASP A 43 -16.76 -1.75 6.97
C ASP A 43 -16.22 -2.38 5.70
N LEU A 44 -15.36 -1.64 4.98
CA LEU A 44 -14.79 -2.08 3.72
C LEU A 44 -13.32 -2.45 3.91
N PRO A 45 -12.88 -3.63 3.43
CA PRO A 45 -11.47 -4.01 3.53
C PRO A 45 -10.60 -3.11 2.65
N VAL A 46 -9.45 -2.71 3.19
CA VAL A 46 -8.44 -1.98 2.43
C VAL A 46 -7.61 -2.99 1.67
N GLU A 47 -7.86 -3.11 0.37
CA GLU A 47 -7.25 -4.14 -0.47
C GLU A 47 -6.06 -3.65 -1.28
N LYS A 48 -5.94 -2.35 -1.49
CA LYS A 48 -4.89 -1.77 -2.34
C LYS A 48 -4.22 -0.58 -1.70
N ILE A 49 -2.92 -0.48 -1.90
CA ILE A 49 -2.18 0.75 -1.71
C ILE A 49 -2.13 1.42 -3.08
N GLY A 50 -2.76 2.57 -3.20
CA GLY A 50 -2.98 3.24 -4.48
C GLY A 50 -1.70 3.76 -5.13
N LYS A 51 -1.80 4.13 -6.40
CA LYS A 51 -0.70 4.74 -7.14
C LYS A 51 -0.22 5.98 -6.39
N THR A 52 1.08 6.07 -6.18
CA THR A 52 1.72 7.22 -5.54
C THR A 52 1.24 7.56 -4.12
N ALA A 53 0.61 6.61 -3.42
CA ALA A 53 0.00 6.86 -2.10
C ALA A 53 0.97 7.46 -1.07
N PHE A 54 2.23 7.02 -1.05
CA PHE A 54 3.28 7.50 -0.15
C PHE A 54 4.43 8.18 -0.92
N ARG A 55 4.21 8.54 -2.18
CA ARG A 55 5.26 9.12 -3.02
C ARG A 55 5.80 10.40 -2.41
N GLY A 56 7.13 10.47 -2.31
CA GLY A 56 7.81 11.66 -1.83
C GLY A 56 7.71 11.90 -0.33
N ASN A 57 7.11 10.98 0.44
CA ASN A 57 7.03 11.13 1.89
C ASN A 57 8.36 10.69 2.51
N GLU A 58 9.24 11.65 2.75
CA GLU A 58 10.57 11.40 3.29
C GLU A 58 10.61 11.14 4.79
N GLU A 59 9.51 11.38 5.49
CA GLU A 59 9.42 11.20 6.94
C GLU A 59 9.08 9.77 7.33
N ILE A 60 8.45 9.02 6.45
CA ILE A 60 8.07 7.64 6.71
C ILE A 60 9.31 6.73 6.78
N ARG A 61 9.31 5.79 7.72
CA ARG A 61 10.36 4.78 7.88
C ARG A 61 9.84 3.37 7.79
N GLU A 62 8.64 3.14 8.29
CA GLU A 62 8.00 1.84 8.32
C GLU A 62 6.52 1.95 8.02
N VAL A 63 5.99 1.04 7.23
CA VAL A 63 4.55 0.91 6.98
C VAL A 63 4.13 -0.51 7.35
N VAL A 64 3.11 -0.61 8.20
CA VAL A 64 2.51 -1.88 8.56
C VAL A 64 1.26 -2.07 7.71
N LEU A 65 1.27 -3.10 6.87
CA LEU A 65 0.16 -3.42 5.97
C LEU A 65 -0.70 -4.53 6.58
N PRO A 66 -2.03 -4.39 6.52
CA PRO A 66 -2.93 -5.43 7.02
C PRO A 66 -3.04 -6.60 6.04
N GLU A 67 -3.53 -7.73 6.55
CA GLU A 67 -3.72 -8.96 5.76
C GLU A 67 -4.84 -8.86 4.71
N THR A 68 -5.50 -7.71 4.60
CA THR A 68 -6.49 -7.42 3.57
C THR A 68 -5.89 -6.90 2.28
N VAL A 69 -4.65 -6.39 2.33
CA VAL A 69 -3.99 -5.78 1.17
C VAL A 69 -3.52 -6.87 0.21
N VAL A 70 -3.98 -6.79 -1.04
CA VAL A 70 -3.61 -7.71 -2.12
C VAL A 70 -2.74 -7.08 -3.18
N ARG A 71 -2.70 -5.74 -3.27
CA ARG A 71 -1.90 -5.03 -4.27
C ARG A 71 -1.26 -3.77 -3.73
N ILE A 72 -0.01 -3.57 -4.13
CA ILE A 72 0.68 -2.29 -4.04
C ILE A 72 0.82 -1.79 -5.47
N ARG A 73 0.28 -0.62 -5.76
CA ARG A 73 0.21 -0.11 -7.13
C ARG A 73 1.45 0.69 -7.52
N ASP A 74 1.51 1.11 -8.79
CA ASP A 74 2.68 1.77 -9.37
C ASP A 74 3.11 3.01 -8.57
N GLY A 75 4.39 3.10 -8.27
CA GLY A 75 4.98 4.24 -7.60
C GLY A 75 4.49 4.52 -6.19
N ALA A 76 3.82 3.55 -5.55
CA ALA A 76 3.18 3.77 -4.25
C ALA A 76 4.11 4.36 -3.19
N PHE A 77 5.36 3.91 -3.12
CA PHE A 77 6.37 4.39 -2.17
C PHE A 77 7.55 5.10 -2.85
N GLN A 78 7.39 5.47 -4.11
CA GLN A 78 8.47 6.09 -4.89
C GLN A 78 8.96 7.37 -4.23
N GLY A 79 10.27 7.48 -4.02
CA GLY A 79 10.88 8.67 -3.41
C GLY A 79 10.60 8.82 -1.93
N SER A 80 10.12 7.77 -1.26
CA SER A 80 9.83 7.82 0.18
C SER A 80 11.07 7.53 1.03
N GLY A 81 10.98 7.85 2.33
CA GLY A 81 12.00 7.52 3.31
C GLY A 81 11.90 6.12 3.90
N LEU A 82 11.12 5.24 3.28
CA LEU A 82 10.90 3.87 3.76
C LEU A 82 12.22 3.11 3.95
N GLU A 83 12.40 2.48 5.10
CA GLU A 83 13.61 1.71 5.42
C GLU A 83 13.39 0.22 5.23
N SER A 84 12.21 -0.28 5.55
CA SER A 84 11.88 -1.70 5.38
C SER A 84 10.38 -1.89 5.25
N LEU A 85 10.01 -3.01 4.62
CA LEU A 85 8.61 -3.42 4.52
C LEU A 85 8.51 -4.92 4.69
N ASP A 86 7.66 -5.35 5.62
CA ASP A 86 7.22 -6.73 5.74
C ASP A 86 5.83 -6.83 5.11
N ALA A 87 5.75 -7.41 3.93
CA ALA A 87 4.48 -7.53 3.23
C ALA A 87 3.63 -8.66 3.84
N PRO A 88 2.31 -8.49 3.91
CA PRO A 88 1.43 -9.55 4.36
C PRO A 88 1.39 -10.72 3.37
N ASP A 89 1.02 -11.90 3.84
CA ASP A 89 0.90 -13.08 2.97
C ASP A 89 -0.22 -12.94 1.94
N SER A 90 -1.15 -12.02 2.17
CA SER A 90 -2.23 -11.70 1.24
C SER A 90 -1.76 -10.97 -0.02
N LEU A 91 -0.59 -10.32 0.03
CA LEU A 91 -0.10 -9.51 -1.09
C LEU A 91 0.25 -10.37 -2.30
N LEU A 92 -0.37 -10.07 -3.44
CA LEU A 92 -0.18 -10.82 -4.70
C LEU A 92 0.66 -10.08 -5.73
N SER A 93 0.59 -8.74 -5.75
CA SER A 93 1.29 -7.98 -6.78
C SER A 93 1.85 -6.65 -6.27
N ILE A 94 2.96 -6.25 -6.87
CA ILE A 94 3.59 -4.96 -6.63
C ILE A 94 3.78 -4.29 -7.99
N GLY A 95 3.32 -3.05 -8.10
CA GLY A 95 3.36 -2.30 -9.36
C GLY A 95 4.75 -1.80 -9.73
N ALA A 96 4.89 -1.29 -10.95
CA ALA A 96 6.12 -0.73 -11.44
C ALA A 96 6.62 0.42 -10.58
N ARG A 97 7.91 0.44 -10.28
CA ARG A 97 8.57 1.50 -9.50
C ARG A 97 7.98 1.76 -8.13
N ALA A 98 7.28 0.79 -7.57
CA ALA A 98 6.61 0.96 -6.28
C ALA A 98 7.58 1.38 -5.16
N PHE A 99 8.81 0.90 -5.20
CA PHE A 99 9.86 1.22 -4.23
C PHE A 99 11.07 1.90 -4.89
N ALA A 100 10.86 2.55 -6.02
CA ALA A 100 11.94 3.27 -6.70
C ALA A 100 12.35 4.54 -5.93
N ASP A 101 13.58 4.96 -6.12
CA ASP A 101 14.10 6.19 -5.51
C ASP A 101 13.97 6.24 -3.97
N CYS A 102 14.08 5.09 -3.31
CA CYS A 102 14.04 4.97 -1.85
C CYS A 102 15.46 4.80 -1.31
N PRO A 103 16.16 5.89 -0.95
CA PRO A 103 17.58 5.81 -0.61
C PRO A 103 17.88 5.08 0.70
N HIS A 104 16.89 4.95 1.58
CA HIS A 104 17.05 4.30 2.88
C HIS A 104 16.51 2.88 2.93
N LEU A 105 15.88 2.42 1.85
CA LEU A 105 15.27 1.09 1.82
C LEU A 105 16.34 0.01 1.79
N THR A 106 16.26 -0.93 2.74
CA THR A 106 17.20 -2.04 2.86
C THR A 106 16.57 -3.38 2.55
N THR A 107 15.34 -3.62 3.00
CA THR A 107 14.67 -4.90 2.79
C THR A 107 13.20 -4.75 2.46
N VAL A 108 12.73 -5.58 1.54
CA VAL A 108 11.31 -5.81 1.28
C VAL A 108 11.09 -7.31 1.42
N ASN A 109 10.42 -7.72 2.50
CA ASN A 109 10.14 -9.12 2.76
C ASN A 109 8.78 -9.50 2.18
N LEU A 110 8.79 -10.48 1.28
CA LEU A 110 7.59 -10.93 0.58
C LEU A 110 7.31 -12.40 0.89
N SER A 111 6.05 -12.80 0.84
CA SER A 111 5.71 -14.22 0.82
C SER A 111 5.84 -14.77 -0.61
N GLU A 112 5.85 -16.09 -0.74
CA GLU A 112 5.88 -16.75 -2.06
C GLU A 112 4.61 -16.47 -2.86
N ALA A 113 3.53 -16.03 -2.22
CA ALA A 113 2.28 -15.67 -2.90
C ALA A 113 2.43 -14.39 -3.75
N THR A 114 3.42 -13.53 -3.46
CA THR A 114 3.67 -12.33 -4.23
C THR A 114 4.47 -12.68 -5.47
N ASP A 115 3.80 -13.02 -6.56
CA ASP A 115 4.42 -13.51 -7.78
C ASP A 115 4.37 -12.53 -8.96
N GLN A 116 3.70 -11.38 -8.79
CA GLN A 116 3.58 -10.37 -9.83
C GLN A 116 4.31 -9.10 -9.43
N LEU A 117 5.51 -8.93 -9.95
CA LEU A 117 6.31 -7.74 -9.73
C LEU A 117 6.38 -6.94 -11.03
N GLY A 118 6.09 -5.66 -10.94
CA GLY A 118 6.20 -4.74 -12.06
C GLY A 118 7.66 -4.43 -12.41
N ASP A 119 7.86 -3.64 -13.46
CA ASP A 119 9.19 -3.24 -13.90
C ASP A 119 9.83 -2.25 -12.93
N ALA A 120 11.15 -2.37 -12.75
CA ALA A 120 11.96 -1.41 -12.01
C ALA A 120 11.45 -1.14 -10.58
N VAL A 121 10.94 -2.16 -9.90
CA VAL A 121 10.32 -2.03 -8.56
C VAL A 121 11.22 -1.30 -7.58
N THR A 122 12.53 -1.59 -7.59
CA THR A 122 13.51 -0.96 -6.69
C THR A 122 14.52 -0.10 -7.43
N GLU A 123 14.14 0.48 -8.57
CA GLU A 123 15.04 1.36 -9.36
C GLU A 123 15.57 2.52 -8.51
N ASN A 124 16.85 2.79 -8.59
CA ASN A 124 17.53 3.83 -7.82
C ASN A 124 17.39 3.68 -6.29
N SER A 125 17.16 2.47 -5.82
CA SER A 125 17.17 2.13 -4.39
C SER A 125 18.38 1.21 -4.15
N PRO A 126 19.60 1.76 -4.00
CA PRO A 126 20.83 1.00 -4.15
C PRO A 126 21.07 -0.06 -3.09
N GLN A 127 20.43 0.07 -1.92
CA GLN A 127 20.60 -0.88 -0.82
C GLN A 127 19.41 -1.83 -0.68
N ALA A 128 18.39 -1.68 -1.52
CA ALA A 128 17.17 -2.47 -1.40
C ALA A 128 17.37 -3.91 -1.84
N MET A 129 16.91 -4.84 -1.00
CA MET A 129 16.89 -6.26 -1.29
C MET A 129 15.47 -6.79 -1.15
N ILE A 130 15.00 -7.51 -2.16
CA ILE A 130 13.72 -8.21 -2.09
C ILE A 130 14.03 -9.62 -1.59
N MET A 131 13.39 -9.98 -0.49
CA MET A 131 13.58 -11.28 0.16
C MET A 131 12.25 -12.02 0.25
N TYR A 132 12.26 -13.30 0.00
CA TYR A 132 11.09 -14.16 0.15
C TYR A 132 11.19 -14.98 1.42
N ARG A 133 10.09 -15.02 2.15
CA ARG A 133 9.99 -15.82 3.37
C ARG A 133 9.85 -17.29 3.04
#